data_c93b31248c8df63e5cd9613196b2357c
#
_entry.id   c93b31248c8df63e5cd9613196b2357c
#
_cell.length_a   1.000
_cell.length_b   1.000
_cell.length_c   1.000
_cell.angle_alpha   90.00
_cell.angle_beta   90.00
_cell.angle_gamma   90.00
#
_symmetry.space_group_name_H-M   'P 1'
#
loop_
_entity.id
_entity.type
_entity.pdbx_description
1 polymer ?
#
loop_
_entity_poly.entity_id
_entity_poly.type
_entity_poly.pdbx_seq_one_letter_code
_entity_poly.pdbx_strand_id
1 'polypeptide(L)'
;MKGVQLSKMVQELNLHNKTPDVDISKKRITLPDINRPALQLTGYLEHFENERVLGLAELMNAYGVVNCDRNVIRKIAVSKKHNKIIDGHAPALKGKELNGYAGVGIRSDHECVDIEEAIEKMQQGQWIMIREGTAAKNLEALVNLCSPQYYQRCMFVTDDKHPGDLVKKGHMDYIIRKAVALGADPIIAIKMASWNAAQYFGLKDRGAIAPGYRADLVVFDNLLDFNVQEVWKDGNHWNTNFSEKNFSEEKYNAVFHSFHMQELCEKDLKVKSTGAYERVIELVPEELLTKELIVPKKYEENLPEGVSLKEDILKA
;
A
#
# COMPACT_ATOMS: atom_id res chain seq x y z
N MET A 1 -10.25 15.87 -5.29
CA MET A 1 -10.55 14.46 -4.95
C MET A 1 -9.36 13.95 -4.16
N LYS A 2 -9.52 13.65 -2.86
CA LYS A 2 -8.47 12.92 -2.16
C LYS A 2 -8.41 11.56 -2.83
N GLY A 3 -7.34 11.27 -3.58
CA GLY A 3 -7.16 9.98 -4.21
C GLY A 3 -7.16 8.94 -3.11
N VAL A 4 -8.08 8.06 -3.19
CA VAL A 4 -8.23 7.02 -2.20
C VAL A 4 -7.41 5.86 -2.71
N GLN A 5 -6.57 5.33 -1.87
CA GLN A 5 -6.01 4.02 -2.06
C GLN A 5 -7.18 3.03 -1.91
N LEU A 6 -7.77 2.68 -3.04
CA LEU A 6 -9.01 1.92 -3.07
C LEU A 6 -8.82 0.50 -2.53
N SER A 7 -7.61 -0.07 -2.60
CA SER A 7 -7.28 -1.34 -1.97
C SER A 7 -7.40 -1.28 -0.43
N LYS A 8 -6.85 -0.25 0.21
CA LYS A 8 -7.04 -0.02 1.66
C LYS A 8 -8.46 0.42 1.99
N MET A 9 -9.11 1.18 1.11
CA MET A 9 -10.52 1.53 1.29
C MET A 9 -11.43 0.31 1.26
N VAL A 10 -11.15 -0.68 0.42
CA VAL A 10 -11.88 -1.94 0.42
C VAL A 10 -11.66 -2.69 1.74
N GLN A 11 -10.44 -2.66 2.28
CA GLN A 11 -10.16 -3.20 3.61
C GLN A 11 -10.86 -2.40 4.72
N GLU A 12 -10.80 -1.07 4.68
CA GLU A 12 -11.43 -0.19 5.67
C GLU A 12 -12.96 -0.15 5.55
N LEU A 13 -13.53 -0.23 4.35
CA LEU A 13 -14.98 -0.34 4.14
C LEU A 13 -15.53 -1.66 4.66
N ASN A 14 -14.75 -2.74 4.63
CA ASN A 14 -15.10 -3.99 5.28
C ASN A 14 -15.06 -3.89 6.82
N LEU A 15 -14.24 -2.98 7.38
CA LEU A 15 -14.19 -2.67 8.81
C LEU A 15 -15.34 -1.76 9.26
N HIS A 16 -15.86 -0.90 8.38
CA HIS A 16 -16.89 0.10 8.73
C HIS A 16 -18.31 -0.25 8.28
N ASN A 17 -18.49 -1.32 7.52
CA ASN A 17 -19.84 -1.82 7.26
C ASN A 17 -20.39 -2.43 8.54
N LYS A 18 -21.17 -1.64 9.26
CA LYS A 18 -22.08 -2.12 10.30
C LYS A 18 -23.13 -3.02 9.67
N THR A 19 -22.81 -4.30 9.49
CA THR A 19 -23.81 -5.32 9.68
C THR A 19 -23.93 -5.50 11.19
N PRO A 20 -25.13 -5.45 11.79
CA PRO A 20 -25.31 -5.36 13.24
C PRO A 20 -24.66 -6.46 14.08
N ASP A 21 -24.24 -7.58 13.48
CA ASP A 21 -23.86 -8.80 14.17
C ASP A 21 -22.50 -9.39 13.78
N VAL A 22 -21.59 -8.61 13.17
CA VAL A 22 -20.24 -9.10 12.94
C VAL A 22 -19.39 -8.79 14.17
N ASP A 23 -19.28 -9.75 15.04
CA ASP A 23 -18.31 -9.74 16.13
C ASP A 23 -16.89 -9.75 15.55
N ILE A 24 -16.32 -8.55 15.39
CA ILE A 24 -14.98 -8.31 14.85
C ILE A 24 -13.92 -8.99 15.73
N SER A 25 -14.22 -9.26 17.00
CA SER A 25 -13.30 -9.94 17.92
C SER A 25 -13.03 -11.40 17.54
N LYS A 26 -13.92 -12.02 16.76
CA LYS A 26 -13.80 -13.42 16.31
C LYS A 26 -13.38 -13.56 14.84
N LYS A 27 -13.52 -12.53 14.02
CA LYS A 27 -13.04 -12.51 12.64
C LYS A 27 -11.78 -11.65 12.56
N ARG A 28 -10.64 -12.20 12.95
CA ARG A 28 -9.35 -11.59 12.66
C ARG A 28 -9.20 -11.48 11.16
N ILE A 29 -9.35 -10.27 10.64
CA ILE A 29 -8.78 -9.89 9.35
C ILE A 29 -7.30 -9.68 9.65
N THR A 30 -6.55 -10.76 9.70
CA THR A 30 -5.09 -10.67 9.67
C THR A 30 -4.72 -10.31 8.24
N LEU A 31 -3.92 -9.27 8.10
CA LEU A 31 -3.05 -9.12 6.93
C LEU A 31 -2.52 -10.51 6.55
N PRO A 32 -2.41 -10.86 5.27
CA PRO A 32 -1.99 -12.19 4.87
C PRO A 32 -0.60 -12.46 5.42
N ASP A 33 -0.55 -13.09 6.58
CA ASP A 33 0.64 -13.77 7.03
C ASP A 33 0.90 -14.88 6.03
N ILE A 34 1.99 -14.78 5.31
CA ILE A 34 2.39 -15.68 4.23
C ILE A 34 2.32 -17.15 4.69
N ASN A 35 2.46 -17.39 5.99
CA ASN A 35 2.53 -18.71 6.62
C ASN A 35 1.27 -19.15 7.37
N ARG A 36 0.21 -18.33 7.43
CA ARG A 36 -1.05 -18.76 8.09
C ARG A 36 -2.06 -19.23 7.05
N PRO A 37 -2.88 -20.26 7.41
CA PRO A 37 -4.01 -20.59 6.55
C PRO A 37 -4.85 -19.33 6.38
N ALA A 38 -4.78 -18.79 5.18
CA ALA A 38 -5.53 -17.62 4.79
C ALA A 38 -7.00 -17.79 5.14
N LEU A 39 -7.71 -16.69 5.34
CA LEU A 39 -9.16 -16.65 5.45
C LEU A 39 -9.76 -17.77 4.61
N GLN A 40 -10.53 -18.64 5.24
CA GLN A 40 -11.13 -19.77 4.54
C GLN A 40 -11.88 -19.25 3.32
N LEU A 41 -11.82 -19.96 2.22
CA LEU A 41 -12.39 -19.56 0.93
C LEU A 41 -13.85 -19.07 1.03
N THR A 42 -14.61 -19.64 1.98
CA THR A 42 -15.98 -19.23 2.33
C THR A 42 -16.08 -17.76 2.75
N GLY A 43 -15.13 -17.23 3.50
CA GLY A 43 -15.13 -15.81 3.89
C GLY A 43 -14.93 -14.84 2.71
N TYR A 44 -14.19 -15.23 1.68
CA TYR A 44 -14.02 -14.41 0.46
C TYR A 44 -15.29 -14.40 -0.39
N LEU A 45 -15.98 -15.54 -0.52
CA LEU A 45 -17.19 -15.66 -1.33
C LEU A 45 -18.29 -14.71 -0.85
N GLU A 46 -18.54 -14.68 0.46
CA GLU A 46 -19.56 -13.82 1.06
C GLU A 46 -19.33 -12.33 0.80
N HIS A 47 -18.04 -11.92 0.74
CA HIS A 47 -17.70 -10.52 0.50
C HIS A 47 -17.75 -10.11 -0.97
N PHE A 48 -17.47 -11.01 -1.91
CA PHE A 48 -17.46 -10.68 -3.33
C PHE A 48 -18.85 -10.43 -3.92
N GLU A 49 -19.92 -10.86 -3.27
CA GLU A 49 -21.29 -10.52 -3.62
C GLU A 49 -21.65 -9.07 -3.28
N ASN A 50 -20.88 -8.44 -2.38
CA ASN A 50 -21.07 -7.04 -2.05
C ASN A 50 -20.51 -6.15 -3.17
N GLU A 51 -21.36 -5.30 -3.75
CA GLU A 51 -20.99 -4.37 -4.83
C GLU A 51 -19.91 -3.36 -4.42
N ARG A 52 -19.77 -3.08 -3.12
CA ARG A 52 -18.73 -2.18 -2.58
C ARG A 52 -17.34 -2.82 -2.55
N VAL A 53 -17.25 -4.13 -2.68
CA VAL A 53 -15.97 -4.85 -2.79
C VAL A 53 -15.52 -4.83 -4.24
N LEU A 54 -14.48 -4.05 -4.53
CA LEU A 54 -13.99 -3.83 -5.89
C LEU A 54 -13.08 -4.97 -6.36
N GLY A 55 -12.31 -5.56 -5.46
CA GLY A 55 -11.32 -6.55 -5.85
C GLY A 55 -10.69 -7.32 -4.70
N LEU A 56 -9.79 -8.21 -5.06
CA LEU A 56 -8.83 -8.84 -4.16
C LEU A 56 -7.61 -7.91 -4.04
N ALA A 57 -7.37 -7.40 -2.83
CA ALA A 57 -6.24 -6.53 -2.57
C ALA A 57 -4.95 -7.34 -2.40
N GLU A 58 -3.87 -6.75 -2.82
CA GLU A 58 -2.49 -7.20 -2.70
C GLU A 58 -2.26 -8.71 -2.67
N LEU A 59 -2.07 -9.32 -3.82
CA LEU A 59 -1.66 -10.72 -3.87
C LEU A 59 -0.14 -10.83 -3.64
N MET A 60 0.27 -10.81 -2.38
CA MET A 60 1.67 -10.78 -1.97
C MET A 60 2.42 -12.10 -2.20
N ASN A 61 1.70 -13.24 -2.24
CA ASN A 61 2.33 -14.55 -2.41
C ASN A 61 2.62 -14.86 -3.88
N ALA A 62 3.57 -14.13 -4.48
CA ALA A 62 4.01 -14.35 -5.85
C ALA A 62 4.57 -15.76 -6.05
N TYR A 63 5.34 -16.27 -5.07
CA TYR A 63 5.85 -17.65 -5.09
C TYR A 63 4.72 -18.68 -5.19
N GLY A 64 3.67 -18.50 -4.40
CA GLY A 64 2.50 -19.41 -4.45
C GLY A 64 1.73 -19.31 -5.77
N VAL A 65 1.72 -18.16 -6.44
CA VAL A 65 1.14 -18.03 -7.79
C VAL A 65 1.97 -18.84 -8.80
N VAL A 66 3.27 -18.60 -8.83
CA VAL A 66 4.20 -19.22 -9.79
C VAL A 66 4.25 -20.72 -9.62
N ASN A 67 4.19 -21.22 -8.38
CA ASN A 67 4.21 -22.64 -8.05
C ASN A 67 2.81 -23.27 -7.94
N CYS A 68 1.77 -22.55 -8.37
CA CYS A 68 0.39 -23.07 -8.40
C CYS A 68 -0.13 -23.55 -7.03
N ASP A 69 0.21 -22.84 -5.95
CA ASP A 69 -0.36 -23.14 -4.63
C ASP A 69 -1.89 -23.15 -4.68
N ARG A 70 -2.47 -24.25 -4.22
CA ARG A 70 -3.90 -24.51 -4.37
C ARG A 70 -4.77 -23.42 -3.72
N ASN A 71 -4.36 -22.88 -2.57
CA ASN A 71 -5.14 -21.88 -1.85
C ASN A 71 -5.04 -20.52 -2.55
N VAL A 72 -3.85 -20.17 -3.04
CA VAL A 72 -3.62 -18.93 -3.80
C VAL A 72 -4.42 -18.96 -5.11
N ILE A 73 -4.31 -20.04 -5.88
CA ILE A 73 -5.03 -20.18 -7.16
C ILE A 73 -6.55 -20.18 -6.97
N ARG A 74 -7.06 -20.76 -5.88
CA ARG A 74 -8.50 -20.70 -5.55
C ARG A 74 -8.99 -19.28 -5.32
N LYS A 75 -8.23 -18.44 -4.62
CA LYS A 75 -8.58 -17.02 -4.40
C LYS A 75 -8.66 -16.27 -5.73
N ILE A 76 -7.67 -16.47 -6.59
CA ILE A 76 -7.64 -15.90 -7.94
C ILE A 76 -8.85 -16.36 -8.75
N ALA A 77 -9.16 -17.66 -8.77
CA ALA A 77 -10.28 -18.22 -9.50
C ALA A 77 -11.63 -17.64 -9.04
N VAL A 78 -11.81 -17.48 -7.73
CA VAL A 78 -13.02 -16.87 -7.17
C VAL A 78 -13.13 -15.39 -7.56
N SER A 79 -12.04 -14.64 -7.47
CA SER A 79 -12.03 -13.24 -7.89
C SER A 79 -12.41 -13.09 -9.36
N LYS A 80 -11.87 -13.92 -10.22
CA LYS A 80 -12.20 -13.96 -11.65
C LYS A 80 -13.67 -14.33 -11.90
N LYS A 81 -14.20 -15.32 -11.18
CA LYS A 81 -15.60 -15.74 -11.30
C LYS A 81 -16.57 -14.58 -11.00
N HIS A 82 -16.22 -13.71 -10.09
CA HIS A 82 -17.02 -12.54 -9.71
C HIS A 82 -16.62 -11.26 -10.46
N ASN A 83 -15.78 -11.35 -11.51
CA ASN A 83 -15.28 -10.22 -12.28
C ASN A 83 -14.59 -9.14 -11.41
N LYS A 84 -13.95 -9.55 -10.33
CA LYS A 84 -13.25 -8.67 -9.41
C LYS A 84 -11.79 -8.47 -9.85
N ILE A 85 -11.30 -7.25 -9.67
CA ILE A 85 -9.90 -6.91 -9.91
C ILE A 85 -9.02 -7.66 -8.92
N ILE A 86 -7.80 -8.00 -9.35
CA ILE A 86 -6.79 -8.60 -8.49
C ILE A 86 -5.58 -7.68 -8.51
N ASP A 87 -5.32 -7.01 -7.39
CA ASP A 87 -4.15 -6.19 -7.19
C ASP A 87 -2.93 -7.03 -6.87
N GLY A 88 -1.77 -6.59 -7.37
CA GLY A 88 -0.51 -7.26 -7.17
C GLY A 88 0.38 -6.61 -6.13
N HIS A 89 1.37 -7.39 -5.72
CA HIS A 89 2.48 -7.00 -4.87
C HIS A 89 3.63 -7.97 -5.20
N ALA A 90 4.57 -7.54 -6.00
CA ALA A 90 5.59 -8.43 -6.56
C ALA A 90 6.94 -7.72 -6.72
N PRO A 91 7.59 -7.31 -5.59
CA PRO A 91 8.87 -6.62 -5.64
C PRO A 91 9.92 -7.51 -6.35
N ALA A 92 10.68 -6.90 -7.25
CA ALA A 92 11.78 -7.53 -8.00
C ALA A 92 11.41 -8.76 -8.83
N LEU A 93 10.12 -9.05 -9.04
CA LEU A 93 9.68 -10.18 -9.86
C LEU A 93 9.86 -9.86 -11.34
N LYS A 94 10.59 -10.71 -12.07
CA LYS A 94 10.99 -10.49 -13.46
C LYS A 94 10.85 -11.76 -14.32
N GLY A 95 10.93 -11.61 -15.63
CA GLY A 95 11.03 -12.70 -16.59
C GLY A 95 9.88 -13.70 -16.56
N LYS A 96 10.18 -15.00 -16.55
CA LYS A 96 9.19 -16.08 -16.62
C LYS A 96 8.26 -16.10 -15.40
N GLU A 97 8.77 -15.77 -14.23
CA GLU A 97 7.99 -15.73 -13.00
C GLU A 97 6.97 -14.58 -13.04
N LEU A 98 7.39 -13.40 -13.53
CA LEU A 98 6.49 -12.29 -13.79
C LEU A 98 5.41 -12.65 -14.80
N ASN A 99 5.75 -13.35 -15.88
CA ASN A 99 4.78 -13.82 -16.88
C ASN A 99 3.75 -14.77 -16.24
N GLY A 100 4.18 -15.68 -15.37
CA GLY A 100 3.28 -16.55 -14.62
C GLY A 100 2.36 -15.78 -13.69
N TYR A 101 2.92 -14.80 -12.97
CA TYR A 101 2.20 -13.95 -12.04
C TYR A 101 1.15 -13.04 -12.73
N ALA A 102 1.53 -12.37 -13.80
CA ALA A 102 0.61 -11.54 -14.58
C ALA A 102 -0.42 -12.38 -15.36
N GLY A 103 -0.01 -13.54 -15.85
CA GLY A 103 -0.84 -14.45 -16.66
C GLY A 103 -2.08 -14.98 -15.94
N VAL A 104 -2.06 -15.09 -14.62
CA VAL A 104 -3.25 -15.45 -13.83
C VAL A 104 -4.23 -14.29 -13.65
N GLY A 105 -3.93 -13.12 -14.21
CA GLY A 105 -4.85 -11.96 -14.24
C GLY A 105 -4.62 -10.95 -13.13
N ILE A 106 -3.46 -10.94 -12.50
CA ILE A 106 -3.05 -9.89 -11.58
C ILE A 106 -2.69 -8.66 -12.40
N ARG A 107 -3.34 -7.52 -12.11
CA ARG A 107 -3.40 -6.38 -13.03
C ARG A 107 -2.59 -5.17 -12.61
N SER A 108 -1.96 -5.17 -11.43
CA SER A 108 -1.20 -4.04 -10.92
C SER A 108 0.02 -4.47 -10.13
N ASP A 109 0.93 -3.54 -9.92
CA ASP A 109 1.99 -3.62 -8.92
C ASP A 109 2.31 -2.23 -8.36
N HIS A 110 2.70 -2.15 -7.10
CA HIS A 110 3.08 -0.92 -6.40
C HIS A 110 4.48 -1.00 -5.77
N GLU A 111 5.20 -2.09 -6.04
CA GLU A 111 6.50 -2.40 -5.42
C GLU A 111 7.71 -2.09 -6.31
N CYS A 112 7.50 -1.57 -7.53
CA CYS A 112 8.61 -1.25 -8.41
C CYS A 112 9.56 -0.23 -7.76
N VAL A 113 10.84 -0.54 -7.77
CA VAL A 113 11.91 0.33 -7.22
C VAL A 113 12.67 1.08 -8.31
N ASP A 114 12.55 0.66 -9.57
CA ASP A 114 13.19 1.28 -10.72
C ASP A 114 12.27 1.30 -11.95
N ILE A 115 12.65 2.10 -12.95
CA ILE A 115 11.87 2.30 -14.17
C ILE A 115 11.88 1.04 -15.04
N GLU A 116 12.99 0.31 -15.09
CA GLU A 116 13.15 -0.90 -15.88
C GLU A 116 12.19 -1.98 -15.42
N GLU A 117 12.08 -2.18 -14.12
CA GLU A 117 11.11 -3.10 -13.50
C GLU A 117 9.68 -2.67 -13.84
N ALA A 118 9.37 -1.39 -13.70
CA ALA A 118 8.04 -0.87 -13.99
C ALA A 118 7.67 -1.05 -15.47
N ILE A 119 8.58 -0.80 -16.41
CA ILE A 119 8.36 -0.97 -17.86
C ILE A 119 8.15 -2.46 -18.17
N GLU A 120 8.93 -3.37 -17.60
CA GLU A 120 8.75 -4.82 -17.81
C GLU A 120 7.36 -5.27 -17.35
N LYS A 121 6.90 -4.82 -16.18
CA LYS A 121 5.56 -5.11 -15.68
C LYS A 121 4.46 -4.51 -16.56
N MET A 122 4.63 -3.29 -17.06
CA MET A 122 3.70 -2.69 -18.02
C MET A 122 3.61 -3.47 -19.32
N GLN A 123 4.72 -4.01 -19.82
CA GLN A 123 4.77 -4.87 -21.02
C GLN A 123 3.98 -6.18 -20.80
N GLN A 124 3.85 -6.65 -19.56
CA GLN A 124 2.98 -7.77 -19.19
C GLN A 124 1.53 -7.36 -18.94
N GLY A 125 1.16 -6.11 -19.23
CA GLY A 125 -0.20 -5.60 -19.12
C GLY A 125 -0.59 -5.15 -17.72
N GLN A 126 0.35 -5.02 -16.79
CA GLN A 126 0.10 -4.51 -15.46
C GLN A 126 0.03 -2.97 -15.42
N TRP A 127 -0.71 -2.46 -14.47
CA TRP A 127 -0.71 -1.05 -14.09
C TRP A 127 0.36 -0.82 -13.01
N ILE A 128 1.02 0.31 -13.07
CA ILE A 128 2.00 0.72 -12.07
C ILE A 128 1.35 1.72 -11.13
N MET A 129 1.32 1.37 -9.86
CA MET A 129 0.84 2.23 -8.79
C MET A 129 2.06 2.88 -8.12
N ILE A 130 2.32 4.13 -8.48
CA ILE A 130 3.44 4.90 -7.90
C ILE A 130 3.02 5.36 -6.53
N ARG A 131 3.71 4.89 -5.50
CA ARG A 131 3.36 5.14 -4.11
C ARG A 131 4.24 6.22 -3.46
N GLU A 132 3.61 6.97 -2.56
CA GLU A 132 4.29 7.93 -1.69
C GLU A 132 3.71 7.78 -0.29
N GLY A 133 4.13 6.71 0.38
CA GLY A 133 3.72 6.33 1.72
C GLY A 133 4.46 7.09 2.81
N THR A 134 4.52 6.50 3.99
CA THR A 134 5.36 7.00 5.09
C THR A 134 6.73 6.35 5.05
N ALA A 135 6.80 5.02 5.09
CA ALA A 135 8.06 4.27 5.02
C ALA A 135 8.43 3.94 3.56
N ALA A 136 7.45 3.49 2.78
CA ALA A 136 7.68 3.03 1.42
C ALA A 136 7.32 4.10 0.39
N LYS A 137 8.32 4.54 -0.39
CA LYS A 137 8.20 5.59 -1.39
C LYS A 137 8.96 5.21 -2.65
N ASN A 138 8.30 5.34 -3.80
CA ASN A 138 8.96 5.12 -5.08
C ASN A 138 8.67 6.24 -6.11
N LEU A 139 8.00 7.32 -5.69
CA LEU A 139 7.66 8.42 -6.59
C LEU A 139 8.91 9.03 -7.24
N GLU A 140 9.96 9.26 -6.46
CA GLU A 140 11.18 9.89 -6.94
C GLU A 140 11.90 9.02 -7.98
N ALA A 141 12.00 7.71 -7.74
CA ALA A 141 12.56 6.75 -8.67
C ALA A 141 11.73 6.59 -9.96
N LEU A 142 10.40 6.74 -9.87
CA LEU A 142 9.48 6.45 -10.96
C LEU A 142 8.87 7.71 -11.60
N VAL A 143 9.27 8.91 -11.22
CA VAL A 143 8.67 10.16 -11.72
C VAL A 143 8.71 10.29 -13.24
N ASN A 144 9.69 9.71 -13.92
CA ASN A 144 9.80 9.71 -15.38
C ASN A 144 8.65 8.93 -16.07
N LEU A 145 7.92 8.10 -15.33
CA LEU A 145 6.69 7.47 -15.82
C LEU A 145 5.51 8.46 -15.91
N CYS A 146 5.61 9.62 -15.25
CA CYS A 146 4.66 10.72 -15.38
C CYS A 146 4.85 11.48 -16.72
N SER A 147 4.93 10.77 -17.82
CA SER A 147 5.19 11.28 -19.15
C SER A 147 4.11 10.83 -20.14
N PRO A 148 3.92 11.52 -21.28
CA PRO A 148 2.93 11.15 -22.30
C PRO A 148 3.01 9.69 -22.77
N GLN A 149 4.20 9.09 -22.70
CA GLN A 149 4.44 7.72 -23.15
C GLN A 149 3.88 6.67 -22.18
N TYR A 150 3.94 6.91 -20.87
CA TYR A 150 3.69 5.87 -19.85
C TYR A 150 2.49 6.14 -18.94
N TYR A 151 2.11 7.42 -18.72
CA TYR A 151 1.14 7.79 -17.69
C TYR A 151 -0.18 7.05 -17.77
N GLN A 152 -0.61 6.64 -18.97
CA GLN A 152 -1.91 5.99 -19.18
C GLN A 152 -2.07 4.64 -18.44
N ARG A 153 -0.95 4.05 -18.02
CA ARG A 153 -0.90 2.81 -17.25
C ARG A 153 -0.32 3.00 -15.85
N CYS A 154 -0.25 4.24 -15.41
CA CYS A 154 0.27 4.60 -14.09
C CYS A 154 -0.79 5.36 -13.29
N MET A 155 -0.76 5.20 -11.97
CA MET A 155 -1.57 5.98 -11.05
C MET A 155 -0.80 6.22 -9.75
N PHE A 156 -1.17 7.27 -9.00
CA PHE A 156 -0.62 7.54 -7.69
C PHE A 156 -1.42 6.84 -6.60
N VAL A 157 -0.70 6.34 -5.60
CA VAL A 157 -1.27 5.71 -4.40
C VAL A 157 -0.52 6.16 -3.15
N THR A 158 -1.09 5.95 -1.98
CA THR A 158 -0.50 6.35 -0.70
C THR A 158 0.10 5.19 0.09
N ASP A 159 -0.33 3.98 -0.23
CA ASP A 159 0.06 2.75 0.45
C ASP A 159 0.05 2.89 2.00
N ASP A 160 1.18 2.81 2.69
CA ASP A 160 1.36 2.82 4.14
C ASP A 160 1.29 4.21 4.79
N LYS A 161 0.66 5.20 4.13
CA LYS A 161 0.61 6.59 4.64
C LYS A 161 0.02 6.69 6.04
N HIS A 162 0.86 7.06 7.00
CA HIS A 162 0.47 7.17 8.39
C HIS A 162 -0.48 8.36 8.63
N PRO A 163 -1.47 8.24 9.56
CA PRO A 163 -2.40 9.33 9.86
C PRO A 163 -1.72 10.66 10.20
N GLY A 164 -0.61 10.63 10.93
CA GLY A 164 0.18 11.83 11.26
C GLY A 164 0.72 12.54 10.01
N ASP A 165 1.15 11.78 9.00
CA ASP A 165 1.60 12.36 7.72
C ASP A 165 0.45 12.90 6.88
N LEU A 166 -0.74 12.26 6.94
CA LEU A 166 -1.93 12.79 6.28
C LEU A 166 -2.29 14.18 6.79
N VAL A 167 -2.16 14.38 8.10
CA VAL A 167 -2.45 15.69 8.71
C VAL A 167 -1.37 16.73 8.42
N LYS A 168 -0.09 16.33 8.51
CA LYS A 168 1.03 17.27 8.41
C LYS A 168 1.41 17.60 6.97
N LYS A 169 1.40 16.61 6.07
CA LYS A 169 1.91 16.74 4.69
C LYS A 169 0.80 16.81 3.64
N GLY A 170 -0.35 16.21 3.94
CA GLY A 170 -1.45 16.04 2.99
C GLY A 170 -1.53 14.61 2.44
N HIS A 171 -2.42 14.41 1.50
CA HIS A 171 -2.75 13.11 0.89
C HIS A 171 -2.35 13.09 -0.59
N MET A 172 -3.31 13.01 -1.51
CA MET A 172 -3.03 13.04 -2.96
C MET A 172 -2.56 14.40 -3.45
N ASP A 173 -3.01 15.49 -2.81
CA ASP A 173 -2.51 16.84 -3.05
C ASP A 173 -0.99 16.92 -2.87
N TYR A 174 -0.49 16.31 -1.80
CA TYR A 174 0.95 16.21 -1.53
C TYR A 174 1.68 15.42 -2.62
N ILE A 175 1.14 14.27 -3.07
CA ILE A 175 1.78 13.44 -4.09
C ILE A 175 1.84 14.18 -5.43
N ILE A 176 0.74 14.85 -5.83
CA ILE A 176 0.71 15.66 -7.05
C ILE A 176 1.76 16.77 -6.98
N ARG A 177 1.77 17.54 -5.89
CA ARG A 177 2.73 18.63 -5.66
C ARG A 177 4.18 18.14 -5.74
N LYS A 178 4.49 17.02 -5.07
CA LYS A 178 5.84 16.41 -5.11
C LYS A 178 6.20 15.95 -6.52
N ALA A 179 5.30 15.31 -7.25
CA ALA A 179 5.53 14.88 -8.62
C ALA A 179 5.83 16.06 -9.55
N VAL A 180 5.07 17.15 -9.43
CA VAL A 180 5.28 18.39 -10.21
C VAL A 180 6.60 19.05 -9.85
N ALA A 181 6.97 19.11 -8.58
CA ALA A 181 8.27 19.61 -8.14
C ALA A 181 9.45 18.78 -8.69
N LEU A 182 9.25 17.48 -8.92
CA LEU A 182 10.21 16.59 -9.56
C LEU A 182 10.18 16.67 -11.13
N GLY A 183 9.36 17.53 -11.70
CA GLY A 183 9.31 17.80 -13.14
C GLY A 183 8.18 17.12 -13.92
N ALA A 184 7.23 16.46 -13.24
CA ALA A 184 6.06 15.92 -13.92
C ALA A 184 5.15 17.03 -14.45
N ASP A 185 4.52 16.81 -15.61
CA ASP A 185 3.46 17.68 -16.11
C ASP A 185 2.27 17.67 -15.14
N PRO A 186 1.79 18.83 -14.67
CA PRO A 186 0.73 18.89 -13.66
C PRO A 186 -0.58 18.27 -14.14
N ILE A 187 -0.92 18.35 -15.41
CA ILE A 187 -2.14 17.75 -15.95
C ILE A 187 -2.03 16.23 -16.00
N ILE A 188 -0.86 15.71 -16.33
CA ILE A 188 -0.57 14.27 -16.26
C ILE A 188 -0.67 13.80 -14.79
N ALA A 189 -0.05 14.51 -13.86
CA ALA A 189 -0.11 14.17 -12.44
C ALA A 189 -1.55 14.14 -11.89
N ILE A 190 -2.39 15.12 -12.26
CA ILE A 190 -3.82 15.14 -11.92
C ILE A 190 -4.55 13.92 -12.51
N LYS A 191 -4.29 13.58 -13.78
CA LYS A 191 -4.91 12.40 -14.41
C LYS A 191 -4.52 11.11 -13.69
N MET A 192 -3.26 10.97 -13.33
CA MET A 192 -2.77 9.80 -12.58
C MET A 192 -3.39 9.70 -11.18
N ALA A 193 -3.66 10.82 -10.53
CA ALA A 193 -4.29 10.89 -9.22
C ALA A 193 -5.83 10.71 -9.26
N SER A 194 -6.48 10.82 -10.42
CA SER A 194 -7.94 10.85 -10.53
C SER A 194 -8.48 9.91 -11.60
N TRP A 195 -8.34 10.31 -12.86
CA TRP A 195 -8.90 9.58 -14.00
C TRP A 195 -8.37 8.16 -14.12
N ASN A 196 -7.06 7.97 -14.02
CA ASN A 196 -6.43 6.66 -14.19
C ASN A 196 -6.86 5.69 -13.09
N ALA A 197 -6.92 6.15 -11.84
CA ALA A 197 -7.44 5.34 -10.74
C ALA A 197 -8.91 4.96 -10.97
N ALA A 198 -9.73 5.90 -11.43
CA ALA A 198 -11.13 5.62 -11.76
C ALA A 198 -11.26 4.59 -12.88
N GLN A 199 -10.45 4.70 -13.95
CA GLN A 199 -10.42 3.72 -15.04
C GLN A 199 -10.00 2.33 -14.57
N TYR A 200 -8.93 2.25 -13.78
CA TYR A 200 -8.45 0.97 -13.28
C TYR A 200 -9.51 0.25 -12.45
N PHE A 201 -10.17 0.95 -11.53
CA PHE A 201 -11.19 0.38 -10.66
C PHE A 201 -12.61 0.34 -11.28
N GLY A 202 -12.74 0.70 -12.56
CA GLY A 202 -14.03 0.65 -13.25
C GLY A 202 -15.08 1.63 -12.72
N LEU A 203 -14.66 2.73 -12.11
CA LEU A 203 -15.53 3.77 -11.58
C LEU A 203 -15.97 4.72 -12.72
N LYS A 204 -17.11 4.45 -13.33
CA LYS A 204 -17.56 5.10 -14.58
C LYS A 204 -18.08 6.52 -14.40
N ASP A 205 -18.37 6.93 -13.18
CA ASP A 205 -19.06 8.17 -12.84
C ASP A 205 -18.18 9.20 -12.13
N ARG A 206 -16.83 9.04 -12.18
CA ARG A 206 -15.88 9.92 -11.49
C ARG A 206 -14.50 9.94 -12.15
N GLY A 207 -13.61 10.81 -11.64
CA GLY A 207 -12.26 10.96 -12.16
C GLY A 207 -12.13 12.07 -13.23
N ALA A 208 -13.25 12.62 -13.69
CA ALA A 208 -13.29 13.77 -14.60
C ALA A 208 -14.48 14.68 -14.28
N ILE A 209 -14.44 15.91 -14.80
CA ILE A 209 -15.57 16.84 -14.77
C ILE A 209 -16.33 16.67 -16.08
N ALA A 210 -17.47 15.99 -16.03
CA ALA A 210 -18.31 15.71 -17.19
C ALA A 210 -19.78 15.60 -16.81
N PRO A 211 -20.72 15.84 -17.75
CA PRO A 211 -22.15 15.61 -17.53
C PRO A 211 -22.42 14.19 -17.09
N GLY A 212 -23.22 14.02 -16.04
CA GLY A 212 -23.56 12.69 -15.47
C GLY A 212 -22.53 12.13 -14.48
N TYR A 213 -21.38 12.78 -14.31
CA TYR A 213 -20.40 12.40 -13.30
C TYR A 213 -20.77 12.96 -11.92
N ARG A 214 -20.33 12.28 -10.89
CA ARG A 214 -20.47 12.77 -9.51
C ARG A 214 -19.68 14.04 -9.31
N ALA A 215 -20.29 14.99 -8.63
CA ALA A 215 -19.60 16.21 -8.24
C ALA A 215 -18.68 15.97 -7.03
N ASP A 216 -17.66 15.13 -7.21
CA ASP A 216 -16.52 14.92 -6.33
C ASP A 216 -15.40 15.83 -6.83
N LEU A 217 -15.33 17.08 -6.36
CA LEU A 217 -14.48 18.11 -6.91
C LEU A 217 -13.49 18.62 -5.87
N VAL A 218 -12.32 19.03 -6.35
CA VAL A 218 -11.30 19.71 -5.55
C VAL A 218 -10.93 21.02 -6.26
N VAL A 219 -11.01 22.13 -5.54
CA VAL A 219 -10.52 23.44 -5.99
C VAL A 219 -9.17 23.68 -5.33
N PHE A 220 -8.18 24.05 -6.11
CA PHE A 220 -6.84 24.42 -5.65
C PHE A 220 -6.40 25.75 -6.30
N ASP A 221 -5.42 26.40 -5.67
CA ASP A 221 -4.98 27.74 -6.04
C ASP A 221 -4.29 27.82 -7.42
N ASN A 222 -3.38 26.90 -7.69
CA ASN A 222 -2.61 26.86 -8.93
C ASN A 222 -2.07 25.45 -9.23
N LEU A 223 -1.46 25.27 -10.41
CA LEU A 223 -0.94 23.98 -10.88
C LEU A 223 0.48 23.64 -10.39
N LEU A 224 1.08 24.46 -9.54
CA LEU A 224 2.41 24.23 -8.97
C LEU A 224 2.33 23.83 -7.50
N ASP A 225 1.66 24.66 -6.71
CA ASP A 225 1.60 24.49 -5.26
C ASP A 225 0.47 23.56 -4.81
N PHE A 226 -0.59 23.44 -5.62
CA PHE A 226 -1.75 22.58 -5.34
C PHE A 226 -2.33 22.73 -3.94
N ASN A 227 -2.38 23.94 -3.42
CA ASN A 227 -3.03 24.21 -2.14
C ASN A 227 -4.54 24.06 -2.29
N VAL A 228 -5.10 23.07 -1.61
CA VAL A 228 -6.54 22.79 -1.67
C VAL A 228 -7.32 23.90 -0.97
N GLN A 229 -8.19 24.56 -1.72
CA GLN A 229 -9.07 25.64 -1.24
C GLN A 229 -10.43 25.09 -0.83
N GLU A 230 -11.03 24.24 -1.67
CA GLU A 230 -12.35 23.67 -1.43
C GLU A 230 -12.41 22.20 -1.85
N VAL A 231 -13.24 21.46 -1.16
CA VAL A 231 -13.56 20.07 -1.50
C VAL A 231 -15.07 19.90 -1.55
N TRP A 232 -15.56 19.33 -2.64
CA TRP A 232 -16.96 18.99 -2.80
C TRP A 232 -17.10 17.47 -2.91
N LYS A 233 -18.04 16.91 -2.16
CA LYS A 233 -18.33 15.47 -2.15
C LYS A 233 -19.80 15.23 -2.45
N ASP A 234 -20.08 14.48 -3.51
CA ASP A 234 -21.44 14.24 -3.99
C ASP A 234 -22.27 15.56 -4.14
N GLY A 235 -21.64 16.64 -4.64
CA GLY A 235 -22.23 17.95 -4.82
C GLY A 235 -22.37 18.78 -3.56
N ASN A 236 -21.98 18.28 -2.41
CA ASN A 236 -22.01 19.02 -1.16
C ASN A 236 -20.64 19.58 -0.82
N HIS A 237 -20.59 20.87 -0.44
CA HIS A 237 -19.35 21.48 0.03
C HIS A 237 -18.90 20.80 1.33
N TRP A 238 -17.66 20.30 1.35
CA TRP A 238 -17.10 19.66 2.52
C TRP A 238 -16.55 20.70 3.47
N ASN A 239 -17.20 20.88 4.60
CA ASN A 239 -16.72 21.78 5.63
C ASN A 239 -15.87 21.01 6.65
N THR A 240 -14.61 21.47 6.86
CA THR A 240 -13.62 20.81 7.70
C THR A 240 -13.81 21.04 9.21
N ASN A 241 -14.93 21.61 9.64
CA ASN A 241 -15.25 21.74 11.05
C ASN A 241 -15.50 20.34 11.67
N PHE A 242 -14.41 19.58 11.81
CA PHE A 242 -14.44 18.43 12.70
C PHE A 242 -14.54 18.95 14.14
N SER A 243 -15.69 18.79 14.75
CA SER A 243 -15.74 18.83 16.20
C SER A 243 -14.85 17.66 16.69
N GLU A 244 -13.86 17.97 17.51
CA GLU A 244 -13.10 16.95 18.21
C GLU A 244 -14.11 16.07 18.97
N LYS A 245 -14.34 14.87 18.43
CA LYS A 245 -15.09 13.87 19.20
C LYS A 245 -14.17 13.44 20.32
N ASN A 246 -14.53 13.78 21.55
CA ASN A 246 -13.84 13.28 22.72
C ASN A 246 -13.88 11.74 22.69
N PHE A 247 -12.74 11.13 22.44
CA PHE A 247 -12.55 9.69 22.57
C PHE A 247 -12.55 9.37 24.06
N SER A 248 -13.54 8.66 24.55
CA SER A 248 -13.46 8.10 25.91
C SER A 248 -12.66 6.81 25.85
N GLU A 249 -11.61 6.69 26.66
CA GLU A 249 -10.79 5.46 26.74
C GLU A 249 -11.64 4.23 27.07
N GLU A 250 -12.65 4.37 27.90
CA GLU A 250 -13.58 3.28 28.27
C GLU A 250 -14.23 2.59 27.07
N LYS A 251 -14.62 3.37 26.06
CA LYS A 251 -15.28 2.83 24.85
C LYS A 251 -14.33 1.99 23.98
N TYR A 252 -13.03 2.21 24.10
CA TYR A 252 -12.00 1.59 23.27
C TYR A 252 -11.03 0.74 24.07
N ASN A 253 -11.34 0.43 25.33
CA ASN A 253 -10.47 -0.30 26.25
C ASN A 253 -9.96 -1.64 25.66
N ALA A 254 -10.82 -2.37 24.95
CA ALA A 254 -10.44 -3.63 24.29
C ALA A 254 -9.39 -3.44 23.17
N VAL A 255 -9.28 -2.24 22.58
CA VAL A 255 -8.28 -1.92 21.57
C VAL A 255 -6.97 -1.49 22.23
N PHE A 256 -7.04 -0.66 23.27
CA PHE A 256 -5.86 -0.17 23.99
C PHE A 256 -5.12 -1.28 24.73
N HIS A 257 -5.82 -2.32 25.16
CA HIS A 257 -5.25 -3.49 25.87
C HIS A 257 -5.19 -4.75 25.01
N SER A 258 -5.14 -4.62 23.69
CA SER A 258 -5.09 -5.76 22.76
C SER A 258 -3.68 -6.33 22.57
N PHE A 259 -2.65 -5.63 23.01
CA PHE A 259 -1.27 -6.05 22.88
C PHE A 259 -0.81 -6.76 24.16
N HIS A 260 -0.58 -8.05 24.04
CA HIS A 260 -0.14 -8.90 25.15
C HIS A 260 1.25 -9.45 24.83
N MET A 261 2.25 -8.89 25.44
CA MET A 261 3.64 -9.33 25.35
C MET A 261 4.17 -9.71 26.72
N GLN A 262 5.01 -10.71 26.79
CA GLN A 262 5.80 -10.97 28.00
C GLN A 262 6.81 -9.83 28.16
N GLU A 263 7.13 -9.52 29.40
CA GLU A 263 8.18 -8.53 29.69
C GLU A 263 9.51 -9.04 29.12
N LEU A 264 10.10 -8.26 28.19
CA LEU A 264 11.38 -8.57 27.60
C LEU A 264 12.49 -8.13 28.54
N CYS A 265 13.47 -8.99 28.72
CA CYS A 265 14.67 -8.66 29.46
C CYS A 265 15.91 -8.82 28.58
N GLU A 266 16.99 -8.23 28.97
CA GLU A 266 18.26 -8.21 28.18
C GLU A 266 18.72 -9.60 27.72
N LYS A 267 18.48 -10.64 28.54
CA LYS A 267 18.83 -12.03 28.18
C LYS A 267 18.05 -12.55 26.96
N ASP A 268 16.83 -12.05 26.71
CA ASP A 268 15.97 -12.49 25.61
C ASP A 268 16.46 -11.93 24.26
N LEU A 269 17.27 -10.86 24.32
CA LEU A 269 17.92 -10.24 23.16
C LEU A 269 19.33 -10.80 22.90
N LYS A 270 19.81 -11.75 23.71
CA LYS A 270 21.14 -12.34 23.51
C LYS A 270 21.11 -13.36 22.39
N VAL A 271 21.78 -13.01 21.28
CA VAL A 271 22.03 -13.94 20.17
C VAL A 271 23.42 -14.55 20.38
N LYS A 272 23.50 -15.89 20.41
CA LYS A 272 24.80 -16.58 20.43
C LYS A 272 25.42 -16.50 19.05
N SER A 273 26.48 -15.73 18.93
CA SER A 273 27.27 -15.69 17.70
C SER A 273 28.43 -16.68 17.81
N THR A 274 28.55 -17.60 16.85
CA THR A 274 29.53 -18.69 16.85
C THR A 274 30.65 -18.48 15.84
N GLY A 275 30.59 -17.44 15.01
CA GLY A 275 31.54 -17.19 13.92
C GLY A 275 32.40 -15.95 14.11
N ALA A 276 33.35 -15.75 13.18
CA ALA A 276 34.15 -14.53 13.07
C ALA A 276 33.43 -13.37 12.37
N TYR A 277 32.30 -13.65 11.75
CA TYR A 277 31.47 -12.69 10.99
C TYR A 277 30.04 -12.73 11.49
N GLU A 278 29.36 -11.61 11.34
CA GLU A 278 27.95 -11.43 11.64
C GLU A 278 27.19 -11.05 10.37
N ARG A 279 25.96 -11.52 10.28
CA ARG A 279 25.02 -11.16 9.22
C ARG A 279 24.14 -10.03 9.74
N VAL A 280 24.20 -8.89 9.08
CA VAL A 280 23.46 -7.69 9.43
C VAL A 280 22.41 -7.42 8.34
N ILE A 281 21.23 -7.00 8.74
CA ILE A 281 20.18 -6.51 7.83
C ILE A 281 20.47 -5.02 7.60
N GLU A 282 20.93 -4.68 6.39
CA GLU A 282 21.10 -3.29 5.99
C GLU A 282 19.74 -2.71 5.56
N LEU A 283 19.32 -1.68 6.26
CA LEU A 283 18.12 -0.93 5.91
C LEU A 283 18.42 0.02 4.76
N VAL A 284 17.60 -0.02 3.73
CA VAL A 284 17.66 0.94 2.61
C VAL A 284 16.63 2.05 2.88
N PRO A 285 17.06 3.32 2.99
CA PRO A 285 16.15 4.42 3.25
C PRO A 285 14.99 4.46 2.22
N GLU A 286 13.77 4.64 2.73
CA GLU A 286 12.55 4.76 1.93
C GLU A 286 12.11 3.51 1.14
N GLU A 287 12.82 2.38 1.30
CA GLU A 287 12.48 1.10 0.67
C GLU A 287 12.03 0.06 1.70
N LEU A 288 11.24 -0.93 1.25
CA LEU A 288 10.86 -2.10 2.05
C LEU A 288 11.85 -3.24 1.93
N LEU A 289 12.65 -3.25 0.86
CA LEU A 289 13.69 -4.25 0.65
C LEU A 289 14.90 -3.90 1.49
N THR A 290 15.49 -4.94 2.09
CA THR A 290 16.73 -4.85 2.85
C THR A 290 17.85 -5.54 2.10
N LYS A 291 19.09 -5.21 2.44
CA LYS A 291 20.26 -5.90 1.91
C LYS A 291 20.91 -6.76 2.99
N GLU A 292 21.61 -7.79 2.56
CA GLU A 292 22.46 -8.57 3.43
C GLU A 292 23.85 -7.96 3.49
N LEU A 293 24.31 -7.66 4.70
CA LEU A 293 25.67 -7.20 4.94
C LEU A 293 26.37 -8.22 5.85
N ILE A 294 27.54 -8.69 5.43
CA ILE A 294 28.39 -9.59 6.23
C ILE A 294 29.57 -8.79 6.74
N VAL A 295 29.64 -8.60 8.06
CA VAL A 295 30.67 -7.80 8.72
C VAL A 295 31.52 -8.64 9.65
N PRO A 296 32.81 -8.32 9.84
CA PRO A 296 33.60 -8.93 10.89
C PRO A 296 32.98 -8.62 12.25
N LYS A 297 32.91 -9.64 13.10
CA LYS A 297 32.41 -9.51 14.46
C LYS A 297 33.20 -8.47 15.22
N LYS A 298 32.52 -7.49 15.79
CA LYS A 298 33.12 -6.39 16.55
C LYS A 298 32.70 -6.43 18.00
N TYR A 299 33.60 -5.97 18.83
CA TYR A 299 33.37 -5.77 20.26
C TYR A 299 33.63 -4.31 20.56
N GLU A 300 32.65 -3.60 21.03
CA GLU A 300 32.80 -2.27 21.59
C GLU A 300 32.67 -2.36 23.12
N GLU A 301 33.58 -1.70 23.84
CA GLU A 301 33.57 -1.69 25.30
C GLU A 301 32.22 -1.14 25.81
N ASN A 302 31.60 -1.83 26.74
CA ASN A 302 30.30 -1.53 27.35
C ASN A 302 29.06 -1.71 26.44
N LEU A 303 29.21 -2.34 25.28
CA LEU A 303 28.07 -2.70 24.41
C LEU A 303 27.86 -4.22 24.36
N PRO A 304 26.61 -4.66 24.12
CA PRO A 304 26.33 -6.08 23.87
C PRO A 304 27.10 -6.59 22.65
N GLU A 305 27.48 -7.86 22.68
CA GLU A 305 28.12 -8.51 21.53
C GLU A 305 27.28 -8.35 20.26
N GLY A 306 27.90 -7.96 19.15
CA GLY A 306 27.27 -7.73 17.86
C GLY A 306 26.56 -6.38 17.73
N VAL A 307 26.81 -5.44 18.63
CA VAL A 307 26.34 -4.05 18.55
C VAL A 307 27.53 -3.15 18.30
N SER A 308 27.40 -2.23 17.35
CA SER A 308 28.38 -1.18 17.07
C SER A 308 27.68 0.14 16.81
N LEU A 309 27.81 1.07 17.74
CA LEU A 309 27.25 2.42 17.55
C LEU A 309 28.02 3.24 16.51
N LYS A 310 29.31 2.92 16.31
CA LYS A 310 30.14 3.59 15.29
C LYS A 310 29.71 3.24 13.88
N GLU A 311 29.15 2.04 13.69
CA GLU A 311 28.72 1.53 12.39
C GLU A 311 27.19 1.44 12.28
N ASP A 312 26.47 1.99 13.27
CA ASP A 312 24.99 1.96 13.33
C ASP A 312 24.41 0.53 13.26
N ILE A 313 25.08 -0.43 13.91
CA ILE A 313 24.64 -1.82 14.01
C ILE A 313 23.98 -2.05 15.35
N LEU A 314 22.70 -2.38 15.33
CA LEU A 314 21.86 -2.63 16.49
C LEU A 314 21.28 -4.05 16.45
N LYS A 315 20.83 -4.55 17.60
CA LYS A 315 20.01 -5.77 17.68
C LYS A 315 18.53 -5.42 17.53
N ALA A 316 17.85 -6.14 16.66
CA ALA A 316 16.41 -6.03 16.41
C ALA A 316 15.64 -7.18 17.05
#